data_5c6aa105e072c858631f21d28b999812
#
_entry.id   5c6aa105e072c858631f21d28b999812
#
_cell.length_a   1.000
_cell.length_b   1.000
_cell.length_c   1.000
_cell.angle_alpha   90.00
_cell.angle_beta   90.00
_cell.angle_gamma   90.00
#
_symmetry.space_group_name_H-M   'P 1'
#
loop_
_entity.id
_entity.type
_entity.pdbx_description
1 polymer ?
#
loop_
_entity_poly.entity_id
_entity_poly.type
_entity_poly.pdbx_seq_one_letter_code
_entity_poly.pdbx_strand_id
1 'polypeptide(L)'
;MKLAKALAAVMAICGAGGVDAAEVSLDGYVRRAEFNDIQLSPTGEYLAMTLPLEGATAVAVLRTDTMELVGNFRPPRNNHAAEVDWVSDTRLLIGLAEKWGPLDQPRPTGELYAIDANGKRGDLLVGYRARPDEPGLSS
;
A
#
# COMPACT_ATOMS: atom_id res chain seq x y z
N MET A 1 -3.85 -17.14 14.96
CA MET A 1 -3.94 -16.22 16.09
C MET A 1 -3.20 -14.91 15.84
N LYS A 2 -1.93 -14.91 15.44
CA LYS A 2 -1.20 -13.67 15.05
C LYS A 2 -1.79 -13.01 13.79
N LEU A 3 -2.28 -13.79 12.82
CA LEU A 3 -2.96 -13.30 11.62
C LEU A 3 -4.26 -12.54 11.94
N ALA A 4 -5.04 -12.99 12.92
CA ALA A 4 -6.28 -12.31 13.31
C ALA A 4 -6.03 -10.94 13.93
N LYS A 5 -4.93 -10.79 14.69
CA LYS A 5 -4.50 -9.49 15.26
C LYS A 5 -3.98 -8.54 14.19
N ALA A 6 -3.23 -9.05 13.22
CA ALA A 6 -2.76 -8.28 12.08
C ALA A 6 -3.94 -7.77 11.23
N LEU A 7 -4.94 -8.60 11.03
CA LEU A 7 -6.14 -8.23 10.31
C LEU A 7 -6.90 -7.11 10.98
N ALA A 8 -7.07 -7.18 12.30
CA ALA A 8 -7.70 -6.12 13.08
C ALA A 8 -6.92 -4.79 12.99
N ALA A 9 -5.59 -4.83 12.99
CA ALA A 9 -4.75 -3.65 12.83
C ALA A 9 -4.86 -3.03 11.43
N VAL A 10 -4.95 -3.86 10.38
CA VAL A 10 -5.15 -3.43 9.00
C VAL A 10 -6.53 -2.80 8.80
N MET A 11 -7.55 -3.34 9.45
CA MET A 11 -8.91 -2.79 9.43
C MET A 11 -9.02 -1.43 10.13
N ALA A 12 -8.16 -1.15 11.11
CA ALA A 12 -8.12 0.15 11.78
C ALA A 12 -7.71 1.30 10.85
N ILE A 13 -6.97 1.03 9.77
CA ILE A 13 -6.62 2.04 8.74
C ILE A 13 -7.86 2.49 7.96
N CYS A 14 -8.83 1.60 7.75
CA CYS A 14 -10.08 1.88 7.04
C CYS A 14 -11.12 2.55 7.94
N GLY A 15 -10.90 2.59 9.23
CA GLY A 15 -11.90 2.79 10.27
C GLY A 15 -12.15 4.21 10.73
N ALA A 16 -12.05 5.24 9.89
CA ALA A 16 -12.50 6.58 10.29
C ALA A 16 -14.03 6.74 10.32
N GLY A 17 -14.82 5.68 10.18
CA GLY A 17 -16.27 5.80 10.01
C GLY A 17 -17.13 4.66 10.54
N GLY A 18 -16.82 4.07 11.71
CA GLY A 18 -17.76 3.20 12.43
C GLY A 18 -18.29 2.00 11.64
N VAL A 19 -17.48 1.40 10.78
CA VAL A 19 -17.83 0.14 10.16
C VAL A 19 -17.59 -0.96 11.18
N ASP A 20 -18.64 -1.68 11.49
CA ASP A 20 -18.57 -2.87 12.33
C ASP A 20 -17.58 -3.87 11.71
N ALA A 21 -16.38 -3.94 12.26
CA ALA A 21 -15.31 -4.80 11.75
C ALA A 21 -15.58 -6.30 11.98
N ALA A 22 -16.73 -6.66 12.57
CA ALA A 22 -17.00 -7.99 13.11
C ALA A 22 -17.27 -9.07 12.05
N GLU A 23 -17.53 -8.73 10.78
CA GLU A 23 -17.98 -9.72 9.79
C GLU A 23 -17.32 -9.64 8.41
N VAL A 24 -16.23 -8.97 8.26
CA VAL A 24 -15.53 -8.96 6.96
C VAL A 24 -14.60 -10.16 6.90
N SER A 25 -15.03 -11.21 6.22
CA SER A 25 -14.18 -12.37 6.02
C SER A 25 -12.98 -12.01 5.16
N LEU A 26 -11.79 -12.33 5.62
CA LEU A 26 -10.54 -12.16 4.90
C LEU A 26 -10.60 -12.79 3.51
N ASP A 27 -11.26 -13.92 3.37
CA ASP A 27 -11.45 -14.64 2.11
C ASP A 27 -12.20 -13.80 1.06
N GLY A 28 -13.13 -12.96 1.48
CA GLY A 28 -13.84 -12.07 0.58
C GLY A 28 -12.98 -10.94 0.04
N TYR A 29 -12.04 -10.45 0.84
CA TYR A 29 -11.08 -9.42 0.42
C TYR A 29 -9.99 -9.98 -0.50
N VAL A 30 -9.39 -11.10 -0.13
CA VAL A 30 -8.32 -11.73 -0.90
C VAL A 30 -8.79 -12.16 -2.30
N ARG A 31 -10.03 -12.64 -2.41
CA ARG A 31 -10.58 -13.10 -3.69
C ARG A 31 -11.02 -11.96 -4.62
N ARG A 32 -11.26 -10.76 -4.10
CA ARG A 32 -11.74 -9.61 -4.87
C ARG A 32 -10.66 -8.60 -5.19
N ALA A 33 -9.50 -8.74 -4.61
CA ALA A 33 -8.41 -7.83 -4.85
C ALA A 33 -7.79 -8.11 -6.22
N GLU A 34 -7.93 -7.15 -7.12
CA GLU A 34 -7.27 -7.15 -8.41
C GLU A 34 -5.77 -6.90 -8.28
N PHE A 35 -5.40 -6.11 -7.27
CA PHE A 35 -4.02 -5.88 -6.88
C PHE A 35 -3.77 -6.60 -5.56
N ASN A 36 -3.01 -7.67 -5.62
CA ASN A 36 -2.73 -8.52 -4.46
C ASN A 36 -1.23 -8.75 -4.41
N ASP A 37 -0.57 -8.06 -3.49
CA ASP A 37 0.85 -8.23 -3.28
C ASP A 37 1.16 -8.35 -1.79
N ILE A 38 2.04 -9.28 -1.46
CA ILE A 38 2.54 -9.51 -0.10
C ILE A 38 4.04 -9.75 -0.21
N GLN A 39 4.83 -8.87 0.37
CA GLN A 39 6.27 -8.91 0.28
C GLN A 39 6.94 -8.80 1.65
N LEU A 40 7.83 -9.75 1.91
CA LEU A 40 8.67 -9.72 3.10
C LEU A 40 9.90 -8.84 2.83
N SER A 41 10.28 -8.01 3.80
CA SER A 41 11.50 -7.23 3.70
C SER A 41 12.74 -8.13 3.62
N PRO A 42 13.88 -7.67 3.09
CA PRO A 42 15.08 -8.49 2.95
C PRO A 42 15.56 -9.13 4.25
N THR A 43 15.42 -8.44 5.38
CA THR A 43 15.74 -8.97 6.71
C THR A 43 14.64 -9.83 7.33
N GLY A 44 13.44 -9.85 6.74
CA GLY A 44 12.27 -10.50 7.32
C GLY A 44 11.63 -9.75 8.48
N GLU A 45 12.07 -8.54 8.80
CA GLU A 45 11.57 -7.75 9.93
C GLU A 45 10.20 -7.14 9.64
N TYR A 46 9.92 -6.81 8.38
CA TYR A 46 8.68 -6.19 7.95
C TYR A 46 7.97 -7.00 6.87
N LEU A 47 6.66 -6.92 6.89
CA LEU A 47 5.77 -7.46 5.87
C LEU A 47 4.98 -6.29 5.24
N ALA A 48 5.13 -6.08 3.95
CA ALA A 48 4.31 -5.15 3.19
C ALA A 48 3.19 -5.91 2.49
N MET A 49 1.99 -5.36 2.52
CA MET A 49 0.85 -5.95 1.83
C MET A 49 -0.06 -4.88 1.23
N THR A 50 -0.63 -5.19 0.09
CA THR A 50 -1.67 -4.35 -0.51
C THR A 50 -3.01 -4.57 0.19
N LEU A 51 -3.76 -3.49 0.34
CA LEU A 51 -5.06 -3.48 1.00
C LEU A 51 -6.10 -2.81 0.11
N PRO A 52 -7.11 -3.55 -0.36
CA PRO A 52 -8.18 -2.95 -1.14
C PRO A 52 -9.04 -2.02 -0.30
N LEU A 53 -9.22 -0.81 -0.81
CA LEU A 53 -10.11 0.20 -0.25
C LEU A 53 -11.18 0.57 -1.28
N GLU A 54 -12.19 1.31 -0.86
CA GLU A 54 -13.17 1.86 -1.79
C GLU A 54 -12.51 2.86 -2.74
N GLY A 55 -12.39 2.48 -4.01
CA GLY A 55 -11.79 3.30 -5.06
C GLY A 55 -10.27 3.50 -4.96
N ALA A 56 -9.56 2.65 -4.23
CA ALA A 56 -8.11 2.68 -4.12
C ALA A 56 -7.54 1.33 -3.66
N THR A 57 -6.24 1.16 -3.79
CA THR A 57 -5.51 0.09 -3.12
C THR A 57 -4.34 0.69 -2.35
N ALA A 58 -4.38 0.55 -1.04
CA ALA A 58 -3.34 1.04 -0.13
C ALA A 58 -2.24 -0.01 0.08
N VAL A 59 -1.15 0.41 0.72
CA VAL A 59 -0.12 -0.48 1.25
C VAL A 59 -0.09 -0.36 2.76
N ALA A 60 -0.08 -1.49 3.42
CA ALA A 60 0.13 -1.60 4.86
C ALA A 60 1.48 -2.28 5.14
N VAL A 61 2.19 -1.81 6.15
CA VAL A 61 3.44 -2.39 6.60
C VAL A 61 3.30 -2.85 8.04
N LEU A 62 3.58 -4.11 8.29
CA LEU A 62 3.51 -4.75 9.59
C LEU A 62 4.90 -5.20 10.04
N ARG A 63 5.13 -5.21 11.35
CA ARG A 63 6.26 -5.98 11.91
C ARG A 63 5.91 -7.46 11.91
N THR A 64 6.85 -8.29 11.50
CA THR A 64 6.62 -9.74 11.41
C THR A 64 6.56 -10.43 12.76
N ASP A 65 7.28 -9.94 13.76
CA ASP A 65 7.33 -10.51 15.11
C ASP A 65 6.07 -10.25 15.92
N THR A 66 5.53 -9.03 15.87
CA THR A 66 4.35 -8.62 16.63
C THR A 66 3.07 -8.55 15.80
N MET A 67 3.20 -8.55 14.48
CA MET A 67 2.11 -8.31 13.51
C MET A 67 1.42 -6.95 13.74
N GLU A 68 2.13 -6.00 14.31
CA GLU A 68 1.65 -4.64 14.50
C GLU A 68 1.84 -3.81 13.25
N LEU A 69 0.83 -2.99 12.93
CA LEU A 69 0.91 -2.01 11.87
C LEU A 69 1.91 -0.91 12.26
N VAL A 70 2.94 -0.73 11.44
CA VAL A 70 3.96 0.30 11.67
C VAL A 70 3.93 1.41 10.64
N GLY A 71 3.34 1.19 9.49
CA GLY A 71 3.24 2.19 8.44
C GLY A 71 2.16 1.86 7.42
N ASN A 72 1.76 2.87 6.67
CA ASN A 72 0.83 2.72 5.56
C ASN A 72 1.08 3.77 4.49
N PHE A 73 0.63 3.47 3.29
CA PHE A 73 0.57 4.40 2.16
C PHE A 73 -0.82 4.30 1.52
N ARG A 74 -1.50 5.43 1.41
CA ARG A 74 -2.80 5.51 0.75
C ARG A 74 -2.69 6.40 -0.48
N PRO A 75 -2.82 5.85 -1.69
CA PRO A 75 -2.82 6.65 -2.90
C PRO A 75 -4.09 7.49 -3.02
N PRO A 76 -4.10 8.50 -3.89
CA PRO A 76 -5.32 9.25 -4.23
C PRO A 76 -6.43 8.35 -4.75
N ARG A 77 -7.65 8.85 -4.76
CA ARG A 77 -8.81 8.13 -5.30
C ARG A 77 -8.56 7.70 -6.76
N ASN A 78 -9.07 6.54 -7.13
CA ASN A 78 -8.90 5.87 -8.42
C ASN A 78 -7.46 5.47 -8.74
N ASN A 79 -6.56 5.55 -7.76
CA ASN A 79 -5.20 5.05 -7.87
C ASN A 79 -5.00 3.83 -6.98
N HIS A 80 -4.25 2.88 -7.48
CA HIS A 80 -4.03 1.60 -6.82
C HIS A 80 -2.53 1.33 -6.73
N ALA A 81 -2.07 0.90 -5.58
CA ALA A 81 -0.73 0.35 -5.42
C ALA A 81 -0.70 -0.99 -6.20
N ALA A 82 -0.09 -0.96 -7.37
CA ALA A 82 -0.05 -2.09 -8.29
C ALA A 82 1.24 -2.90 -8.17
N GLU A 83 2.31 -2.23 -7.79
CA GLU A 83 3.63 -2.84 -7.59
C GLU A 83 4.18 -2.36 -6.26
N VAL A 84 4.70 -3.27 -5.47
CA VAL A 84 5.31 -2.97 -4.16
C VAL A 84 6.60 -3.75 -4.04
N ASP A 85 7.72 -3.06 -3.93
CA ASP A 85 9.04 -3.68 -3.83
C ASP A 85 9.86 -3.09 -2.69
N TRP A 86 10.58 -3.94 -1.97
CA TRP A 86 11.56 -3.51 -1.00
C TRP A 86 12.88 -3.13 -1.70
N VAL A 87 13.27 -1.87 -1.59
CA VAL A 87 14.55 -1.37 -2.14
C VAL A 87 15.66 -1.36 -1.10
N SER A 88 15.30 -1.48 0.17
CA SER A 88 16.20 -1.72 1.31
C SER A 88 15.44 -2.41 2.43
N ASP A 89 16.11 -2.69 3.54
CA ASP A 89 15.49 -3.32 4.72
C ASP A 89 14.35 -2.50 5.32
N THR A 90 14.33 -1.19 5.05
CA THR A 90 13.40 -0.25 5.68
C THR A 90 12.69 0.67 4.69
N ARG A 91 12.88 0.49 3.39
CA ARG A 91 12.29 1.40 2.39
C ARG A 91 11.60 0.62 1.27
N LEU A 92 10.40 1.07 0.93
CA LEU A 92 9.53 0.52 -0.11
C LEU A 92 9.48 1.45 -1.32
N LEU A 93 9.39 0.85 -2.49
CA LEU A 93 9.03 1.49 -3.75
C LEU A 93 7.62 1.03 -4.13
N ILE A 94 6.76 1.96 -4.51
CA ILE A 94 5.36 1.71 -4.83
C ILE A 94 5.05 2.29 -6.21
N GLY A 95 4.70 1.42 -7.14
CA GLY A 95 4.19 1.79 -8.46
C GLY A 95 2.67 1.91 -8.44
N LEU A 96 2.14 2.95 -9.07
CA LEU A 96 0.70 3.19 -9.14
C LEU A 96 0.10 2.82 -10.48
N ALA A 97 -1.11 2.29 -10.44
CA ALA A 97 -2.00 2.16 -11.59
C ALA A 97 -3.30 2.94 -11.34
N GLU A 98 -3.87 3.50 -12.37
CA GLU A 98 -5.15 4.20 -12.36
C GLU A 98 -6.26 3.30 -12.87
N LYS A 99 -7.41 3.32 -12.19
CA LYS A 99 -8.61 2.59 -12.57
C LYS A 99 -9.85 3.38 -12.14
N TRP A 100 -10.70 3.74 -13.08
CA TRP A 100 -11.85 4.62 -12.84
C TRP A 100 -13.16 3.88 -12.57
N GLY A 101 -13.29 2.66 -13.05
CA GLY A 101 -14.51 1.89 -12.90
C GLY A 101 -14.27 0.40 -12.72
N PRO A 102 -15.27 -0.35 -12.27
CA PRO A 102 -15.12 -1.79 -12.00
C PRO A 102 -14.79 -2.62 -13.26
N LEU A 103 -15.17 -2.11 -14.43
CA LEU A 103 -14.93 -2.78 -15.72
C LEU A 103 -13.68 -2.23 -16.46
N ASP A 104 -13.08 -1.16 -15.94
CA ASP A 104 -11.88 -0.61 -16.55
C ASP A 104 -10.67 -1.50 -16.30
N GLN A 105 -9.79 -1.54 -17.28
CA GLN A 105 -8.49 -2.18 -17.09
C GLN A 105 -7.54 -1.19 -16.39
N PRO A 106 -6.78 -1.66 -15.38
CA PRO A 106 -5.77 -0.83 -14.74
C PRO A 106 -4.73 -0.35 -15.75
N ARG A 107 -4.35 0.91 -15.63
CA ARG A 107 -3.30 1.53 -16.46
C ARG A 107 -2.18 2.03 -15.56
N PRO A 108 -0.94 1.55 -15.75
CA PRO A 108 0.19 2.11 -15.03
C PRO A 108 0.29 3.62 -15.25
N THR A 109 0.43 4.38 -14.18
CA THR A 109 0.54 5.84 -14.24
C THR A 109 1.97 6.29 -14.56
N GLY A 110 2.95 5.40 -14.36
CA GLY A 110 4.37 5.74 -14.41
C GLY A 110 4.84 6.48 -13.16
N GLU A 111 3.99 6.64 -12.16
CA GLU A 111 4.36 7.25 -10.89
C GLU A 111 4.98 6.21 -9.96
N LEU A 112 6.13 6.58 -9.38
CA LEU A 112 6.84 5.79 -8.38
C LEU A 112 6.95 6.59 -7.09
N TYR A 113 6.44 6.02 -6.02
CA TYR A 113 6.59 6.55 -4.67
C TYR A 113 7.57 5.71 -3.87
N ALA A 114 8.33 6.36 -3.00
CA ALA A 114 9.14 5.69 -2.00
C ALA A 114 8.66 6.09 -0.61
N ILE A 115 8.51 5.12 0.28
CA ILE A 115 8.19 5.36 1.69
C ILE A 115 9.08 4.51 2.60
N ASP A 116 9.31 4.98 3.81
CA ASP A 116 9.91 4.15 4.85
C ASP A 116 8.90 3.14 5.40
N ALA A 117 9.39 2.06 5.98
CA ALA A 117 8.55 1.03 6.59
C ALA A 117 7.56 1.60 7.63
N ASN A 118 7.93 2.68 8.32
CA ASN A 118 7.05 3.39 9.26
C ASN A 118 6.06 4.36 8.57
N GLY A 119 5.98 4.38 7.26
CA GLY A 119 5.10 5.26 6.48
C GLY A 119 5.59 6.71 6.35
N LYS A 120 6.75 7.03 6.89
CA LYS A 120 7.35 8.38 6.80
C LYS A 120 8.18 8.52 5.53
N ARG A 121 8.65 9.74 5.27
CA ARG A 121 9.44 10.12 4.09
C ARG A 121 8.83 9.60 2.78
N GLY A 122 7.55 9.92 2.59
CA GLY A 122 6.84 9.62 1.35
C GLY A 122 7.25 10.59 0.25
N ASP A 123 8.05 10.12 -0.70
CA ASP A 123 8.57 10.90 -1.81
C ASP A 123 8.04 10.37 -3.14
N LEU A 124 7.51 11.25 -3.97
CA LEU A 124 7.23 10.95 -5.37
C LEU A 124 8.55 11.06 -6.15
N LEU A 125 9.11 9.91 -6.52
CA LEU A 125 10.41 9.85 -7.20
C LEU A 125 10.30 10.11 -8.70
N VAL A 126 9.25 9.60 -9.32
CA VAL A 126 9.01 9.69 -10.76
C VAL A 126 7.52 9.91 -10.99
N GLY A 127 7.18 10.76 -11.96
CA GLY A 127 5.81 10.97 -12.39
C GLY A 127 5.52 12.41 -12.78
N TYR A 128 4.41 12.64 -13.45
CA TYR A 128 4.00 13.95 -13.93
C TYR A 128 3.62 14.94 -12.80
N ARG A 129 3.42 14.43 -11.58
CA ARG A 129 3.18 15.24 -10.36
C ARG A 129 4.47 15.55 -9.61
N ALA A 130 5.62 14.99 -10.04
CA ALA A 130 6.91 15.35 -9.47
C ALA A 130 7.18 16.84 -9.75
N ARG A 131 7.52 17.59 -8.70
CA ARG A 131 7.78 19.04 -8.84
C ARG A 131 9.00 19.27 -9.71
N PRO A 132 8.93 20.16 -10.71
CA PRO A 132 10.07 20.45 -11.57
C PRO A 132 11.22 21.18 -10.85
N ASP A 133 11.03 21.60 -9.62
CA ASP A 133 12.00 22.42 -8.87
C ASP A 133 12.91 21.64 -7.91
N GLU A 134 12.82 20.30 -7.87
CA GLU A 134 13.78 19.54 -7.09
C GLU A 134 15.09 19.36 -7.85
N PRO A 135 16.22 19.84 -7.29
CA PRO A 135 17.54 19.68 -7.92
C PRO A 135 17.95 18.22 -7.90
N GLY A 136 17.86 17.56 -9.03
CA GLY A 136 18.28 16.16 -9.18
C GLY A 136 17.73 15.44 -10.41
N LEU A 137 16.75 16.01 -11.09
CA LEU A 137 16.15 15.41 -12.28
C LEU A 137 16.28 16.28 -13.54
N SER A 138 17.25 17.16 -13.59
CA SER A 138 17.64 17.79 -14.85
C SER A 138 18.67 16.91 -15.53
N SER A 139 18.26 16.13 -16.44
CA SER A 139 19.13 15.52 -17.44
C SER A 139 19.66 16.58 -18.38
#